data_d78e01bf79871ae8629c95a482545e52
#
_entry.id   d78e01bf79871ae8629c95a482545e52
#
_cell.length_a   1.000
_cell.length_b   1.000
_cell.length_c   1.000
_cell.angle_alpha   90.00
_cell.angle_beta   90.00
_cell.angle_gamma   90.00
#
_symmetry.space_group_name_H-M   'P 1'
#
loop_
_entity.id
_entity.type
_entity.pdbx_description
1 polymer ?
#
loop_
_entity_poly.entity_id
_entity_poly.type
_entity_poly.pdbx_seq_one_letter_code
_entity_poly.pdbx_strand_id
1 'polypeptide(L)'
;MQKPIPTKVHGVLDYMTAAFLHTLPRVMGWSDNVTRVLDVAAGGATGYSLFTDYELGLVKALPMKAHLTLDALGGGSLIGAALVLDDEDSEVRATLAGIGAWEIAAALLTRTTPGSTRADNGSAVTGAGMVESGAWSQQSMPAASAVEPVRPGVGEGVM
;
A
#
# COMPACT_ATOMS: atom_id res chain seq x y z
N MET A 1 -13.25 -7.19 -12.43
CA MET A 1 -13.38 -7.97 -11.17
C MET A 1 -12.35 -7.45 -10.18
N GLN A 2 -12.75 -7.21 -8.93
CA GLN A 2 -11.78 -6.82 -7.88
C GLN A 2 -11.07 -8.09 -7.39
N LYS A 3 -9.74 -8.01 -7.26
CA LYS A 3 -8.95 -9.11 -6.72
C LYS A 3 -9.28 -9.31 -5.23
N PRO A 4 -9.33 -10.55 -4.72
CA PRO A 4 -9.85 -10.85 -3.40
C PRO A 4 -8.93 -10.40 -2.25
N ILE A 5 -7.60 -10.41 -2.43
CA ILE A 5 -6.65 -10.13 -1.35
C ILE A 5 -6.37 -8.61 -1.26
N PRO A 6 -6.73 -7.94 -0.16
CA PRO A 6 -6.32 -6.56 0.11
C PRO A 6 -4.81 -6.47 0.36
N THR A 7 -4.18 -5.32 0.05
CA THR A 7 -2.74 -5.11 0.25
C THR A 7 -2.28 -5.26 1.69
N LYS A 8 -3.10 -4.85 2.67
CA LYS A 8 -2.81 -5.04 4.10
C LYS A 8 -2.74 -6.52 4.48
N VAL A 9 -3.68 -7.34 3.97
CA VAL A 9 -3.67 -8.80 4.23
C VAL A 9 -2.46 -9.44 3.57
N HIS A 10 -2.15 -9.05 2.33
CA HIS A 10 -0.96 -9.52 1.63
C HIS A 10 0.31 -9.22 2.42
N GLY A 11 0.50 -8.00 2.91
CA GLY A 11 1.65 -7.65 3.71
C GLY A 11 1.79 -8.46 5.02
N VAL A 12 0.68 -8.86 5.65
CA VAL A 12 0.73 -9.81 6.77
C VAL A 12 1.24 -11.17 6.29
N LEU A 13 0.74 -11.64 5.14
CA LEU A 13 1.19 -12.91 4.56
C LEU A 13 2.67 -12.88 4.22
N ASP A 14 3.21 -11.78 3.68
CA ASP A 14 4.64 -11.64 3.37
C ASP A 14 5.53 -11.84 4.58
N TYR A 15 5.26 -11.14 5.68
CA TYR A 15 6.06 -11.27 6.90
C TYR A 15 5.90 -12.66 7.53
N MET A 16 4.71 -13.25 7.50
CA MET A 16 4.50 -14.61 7.98
C MET A 16 5.22 -15.63 7.11
N THR A 17 5.15 -15.49 5.78
CA THR A 17 5.87 -16.36 4.83
C THR A 17 7.37 -16.22 5.01
N ALA A 18 7.92 -15.01 5.14
CA ALA A 18 9.34 -14.81 5.39
C ALA A 18 9.80 -15.49 6.68
N ALA A 19 9.06 -15.35 7.78
CA ALA A 19 9.36 -16.03 9.03
C ALA A 19 9.27 -17.55 8.88
N PHE A 20 8.29 -18.05 8.16
CA PHE A 20 8.12 -19.46 7.86
C PHE A 20 9.29 -20.02 7.03
N LEU A 21 9.67 -19.36 5.94
CA LEU A 21 10.80 -19.75 5.09
C LEU A 21 12.12 -19.83 5.88
N HIS A 22 12.35 -18.86 6.77
CA HIS A 22 13.53 -18.85 7.63
C HIS A 22 13.53 -20.00 8.67
N THR A 23 12.38 -20.33 9.23
CA THR A 23 12.27 -21.29 10.35
C THR A 23 12.17 -22.73 9.86
N LEU A 24 11.42 -22.96 8.77
CA LEU A 24 11.07 -24.30 8.27
C LEU A 24 12.30 -25.23 8.09
N PRO A 25 13.36 -24.86 7.37
CA PRO A 25 14.46 -25.77 7.10
C PRO A 25 15.20 -26.17 8.39
N ARG A 26 15.23 -25.28 9.38
CA ARG A 26 15.87 -25.52 10.69
C ARG A 26 15.10 -26.50 11.56
N VAL A 27 13.78 -26.37 11.55
CA VAL A 27 12.88 -27.26 12.29
C VAL A 27 12.85 -28.66 11.67
N MET A 28 12.89 -28.71 10.34
CA MET A 28 12.85 -29.97 9.59
C MET A 28 14.23 -30.64 9.45
N GLY A 29 15.31 -29.95 9.83
CA GLY A 29 16.67 -30.47 9.69
C GLY A 29 17.12 -30.64 8.23
N TRP A 30 16.64 -29.75 7.33
CA TRP A 30 16.99 -29.80 5.91
C TRP A 30 18.44 -29.39 5.67
N SER A 31 18.94 -29.69 4.46
CA SER A 31 20.32 -29.40 4.08
C SER A 31 20.66 -27.91 4.15
N ASP A 32 21.97 -27.63 4.24
CA ASP A 32 22.48 -26.24 4.20
C ASP A 32 22.16 -25.54 2.89
N ASN A 33 22.05 -26.28 1.79
CA ASN A 33 21.71 -25.72 0.49
C ASN A 33 20.27 -25.22 0.46
N VAL A 34 19.34 -26.05 0.94
CA VAL A 34 17.92 -25.66 1.08
C VAL A 34 17.76 -24.51 2.05
N THR A 35 18.44 -24.59 3.20
CA THR A 35 18.43 -23.53 4.21
C THR A 35 18.88 -22.20 3.63
N ARG A 36 19.96 -22.15 2.86
CA ARG A 36 20.44 -20.93 2.20
C ARG A 36 19.46 -20.38 1.16
N VAL A 37 18.87 -21.25 0.34
CA VAL A 37 17.84 -20.84 -0.65
C VAL A 37 16.67 -20.17 0.05
N LEU A 38 16.16 -20.78 1.12
CA LEU A 38 15.03 -20.25 1.87
C LEU A 38 15.37 -18.99 2.66
N ASP A 39 16.59 -18.88 3.21
CA ASP A 39 17.04 -17.65 3.87
C ASP A 39 17.18 -16.48 2.91
N VAL A 40 17.68 -16.71 1.69
CA VAL A 40 17.76 -15.68 0.66
C VAL A 40 16.35 -15.23 0.24
N ALA A 41 15.42 -16.18 0.04
CA ALA A 41 14.04 -15.87 -0.26
C ALA A 41 13.37 -15.07 0.87
N ALA A 42 13.52 -15.53 2.13
CA ALA A 42 12.98 -14.85 3.30
C ALA A 42 13.53 -13.43 3.49
N GLY A 43 14.85 -13.28 3.36
CA GLY A 43 15.52 -11.98 3.46
C GLY A 43 15.12 -11.02 2.35
N GLY A 44 15.02 -11.52 1.12
CA GLY A 44 14.55 -10.77 -0.03
C GLY A 44 13.10 -10.29 0.17
N ALA A 45 12.20 -11.22 0.51
CA ALA A 45 10.79 -10.91 0.78
C ALA A 45 10.64 -9.86 1.88
N THR A 46 11.32 -10.03 3.01
CA THR A 46 11.31 -9.03 4.09
C THR A 46 11.84 -7.68 3.60
N GLY A 47 12.96 -7.68 2.87
CA GLY A 47 13.59 -6.47 2.39
C GLY A 47 12.66 -5.65 1.50
N TYR A 48 12.15 -6.22 0.40
CA TYR A 48 11.28 -5.43 -0.49
C TYR A 48 9.92 -5.12 0.14
N SER A 49 9.39 -5.95 1.06
CA SER A 49 8.18 -5.64 1.80
C SER A 49 8.34 -4.38 2.65
N LEU A 50 9.48 -4.21 3.33
CA LEU A 50 9.78 -3.00 4.12
C LEU A 50 9.82 -1.74 3.24
N PHE A 51 10.24 -1.86 1.97
CA PHE A 51 10.33 -0.74 1.03
C PHE A 51 9.08 -0.54 0.18
N THR A 52 8.04 -1.33 0.37
CA THR A 52 6.82 -1.26 -0.46
C THR A 52 5.86 -0.18 0.02
N ASP A 53 5.26 0.53 -0.95
CA ASP A 53 4.19 1.50 -0.69
C ASP A 53 2.85 0.77 -0.50
N TYR A 54 2.68 0.24 0.69
CA TYR A 54 1.46 -0.36 1.21
C TYR A 54 1.38 -0.16 2.73
N GLU A 55 0.33 -0.69 3.40
CA GLU A 55 0.02 -0.35 4.79
C GLU A 55 1.10 -0.76 5.80
N LEU A 56 1.86 -1.83 5.51
CA LEU A 56 2.89 -2.39 6.39
C LEU A 56 4.33 -2.07 5.96
N GLY A 57 4.53 -1.36 4.85
CA GLY A 57 5.84 -0.89 4.41
C GLY A 57 6.33 0.29 5.26
N LEU A 58 7.60 0.29 5.61
CA LEU A 58 8.24 1.37 6.36
C LEU A 58 8.67 2.52 5.45
N VAL A 59 9.25 2.19 4.30
CA VAL A 59 9.71 3.17 3.31
C VAL A 59 8.90 2.97 2.04
N LYS A 60 8.09 3.97 1.70
CA LYS A 60 7.13 3.87 0.57
C LYS A 60 7.79 4.20 -0.77
N ALA A 61 8.80 3.40 -1.15
CA ALA A 61 9.60 3.60 -2.36
C ALA A 61 9.24 2.65 -3.49
N LEU A 62 8.78 1.43 -3.17
CA LEU A 62 8.47 0.38 -4.15
C LEU A 62 6.97 0.34 -4.43
N PRO A 63 6.51 0.57 -5.67
CA PRO A 63 5.10 0.44 -6.00
C PRO A 63 4.59 -0.99 -5.80
N MET A 64 3.33 -1.16 -5.36
CA MET A 64 2.72 -2.47 -5.11
C MET A 64 2.79 -3.42 -6.32
N LYS A 65 2.70 -2.89 -7.54
CA LYS A 65 2.85 -3.72 -8.76
C LYS A 65 4.24 -4.33 -8.89
N ALA A 66 5.28 -3.55 -8.58
CA ALA A 66 6.66 -4.05 -8.62
C ALA A 66 6.89 -5.09 -7.51
N HIS A 67 6.36 -4.86 -6.31
CA HIS A 67 6.37 -5.82 -5.21
C HIS A 67 5.76 -7.18 -5.64
N LEU A 68 4.53 -7.20 -6.15
CA LEU A 68 3.87 -8.42 -6.60
C LEU A 68 4.62 -9.13 -7.76
N THR A 69 5.37 -8.37 -8.55
CA THR A 69 6.26 -8.97 -9.56
C THR A 69 7.45 -9.68 -8.90
N LEU A 70 8.01 -9.09 -7.83
CA LEU A 70 9.09 -9.71 -7.06
C LEU A 70 8.61 -10.99 -6.36
N ASP A 71 7.39 -11.01 -5.80
CA ASP A 71 6.81 -12.22 -5.24
C ASP A 71 6.68 -13.34 -6.29
N ALA A 72 6.15 -12.99 -7.48
CA ALA A 72 6.02 -13.97 -8.55
C ALA A 72 7.38 -14.48 -9.02
N LEU A 73 8.42 -13.64 -9.07
CA LEU A 73 9.79 -14.04 -9.38
C LEU A 73 10.39 -14.88 -8.26
N GLY A 74 10.17 -14.53 -7.00
CA GLY A 74 10.58 -15.30 -5.83
C GLY A 74 9.97 -16.70 -5.85
N GLY A 75 8.65 -16.78 -6.03
CA GLY A 75 7.94 -18.04 -6.17
C GLY A 75 8.44 -18.89 -7.35
N GLY A 76 8.69 -18.24 -8.51
CA GLY A 76 9.29 -18.89 -9.68
C GLY A 76 10.70 -19.43 -9.38
N SER A 77 11.49 -18.69 -8.60
CA SER A 77 12.83 -19.11 -8.18
C SER A 77 12.79 -20.32 -7.24
N LEU A 78 11.82 -20.39 -6.32
CA LEU A 78 11.62 -21.56 -5.46
C LEU A 78 11.21 -22.81 -6.27
N ILE A 79 10.34 -22.65 -7.25
CA ILE A 79 10.01 -23.74 -8.19
C ILE A 79 11.25 -24.18 -8.98
N GLY A 80 12.05 -23.21 -9.45
CA GLY A 80 13.31 -23.48 -10.11
C GLY A 80 14.29 -24.23 -9.22
N ALA A 81 14.43 -23.83 -7.94
CA ALA A 81 15.24 -24.52 -6.95
C ALA A 81 14.78 -25.98 -6.75
N ALA A 82 13.47 -26.21 -6.67
CA ALA A 82 12.91 -27.56 -6.57
C ALA A 82 13.27 -28.48 -7.77
N LEU A 83 13.55 -27.89 -8.93
CA LEU A 83 13.94 -28.64 -10.13
C LEU A 83 15.43 -28.94 -10.21
N VAL A 84 16.28 -28.03 -9.68
CA VAL A 84 17.74 -28.16 -9.79
C VAL A 84 18.39 -28.80 -8.56
N LEU A 85 17.71 -28.85 -7.43
CA LEU A 85 18.18 -29.54 -6.20
C LEU A 85 17.75 -31.00 -6.26
N ASP A 86 18.26 -31.74 -7.23
CA ASP A 86 17.88 -33.12 -7.52
C ASP A 86 18.43 -34.12 -6.49
N ASP A 87 19.48 -33.76 -5.74
CA ASP A 87 20.01 -34.53 -4.62
C ASP A 87 19.15 -34.47 -3.35
N GLU A 88 18.15 -33.57 -3.29
CA GLU A 88 17.26 -33.42 -2.16
C GLU A 88 16.06 -34.37 -2.23
N ASP A 89 15.54 -34.73 -1.07
CA ASP A 89 14.36 -35.59 -0.97
C ASP A 89 13.15 -35.00 -1.73
N SER A 90 12.34 -35.88 -2.32
CA SER A 90 11.16 -35.48 -3.06
C SER A 90 10.17 -34.64 -2.26
N GLU A 91 10.10 -34.85 -0.94
CA GLU A 91 9.28 -34.06 -0.02
C GLU A 91 9.77 -32.62 0.12
N VAL A 92 11.08 -32.41 0.22
CA VAL A 92 11.71 -31.09 0.24
C VAL A 92 11.42 -30.34 -1.06
N ARG A 93 11.65 -31.01 -2.18
CA ARG A 93 11.43 -30.45 -3.51
C ARG A 93 9.94 -30.09 -3.76
N ALA A 94 9.02 -30.99 -3.36
CA ALA A 94 7.59 -30.73 -3.44
C ALA A 94 7.18 -29.53 -2.57
N THR A 95 7.78 -29.41 -1.39
CA THR A 95 7.51 -28.29 -0.48
C THR A 95 8.00 -26.95 -1.08
N LEU A 96 9.22 -26.91 -1.63
CA LEU A 96 9.74 -25.71 -2.33
C LEU A 96 8.83 -25.31 -3.48
N ALA A 97 8.42 -26.27 -4.31
CA ALA A 97 7.52 -25.99 -5.43
C ALA A 97 6.13 -25.52 -4.96
N GLY A 98 5.60 -26.11 -3.88
CA GLY A 98 4.33 -25.73 -3.29
C GLY A 98 4.33 -24.31 -2.72
N ILE A 99 5.39 -23.93 -2.01
CA ILE A 99 5.58 -22.56 -1.50
C ILE A 99 5.69 -21.57 -2.67
N GLY A 100 6.50 -21.88 -3.69
CA GLY A 100 6.64 -21.03 -4.86
C GLY A 100 5.31 -20.83 -5.62
N ALA A 101 4.51 -21.89 -5.76
CA ALA A 101 3.18 -21.80 -6.36
C ALA A 101 2.23 -20.95 -5.52
N TRP A 102 2.30 -21.06 -4.19
CA TRP A 102 1.54 -20.22 -3.26
C TRP A 102 1.89 -18.74 -3.41
N GLU A 103 3.17 -18.37 -3.45
CA GLU A 103 3.62 -16.97 -3.62
C GLU A 103 3.11 -16.38 -4.93
N ILE A 104 3.22 -17.14 -6.04
CA ILE A 104 2.68 -16.71 -7.34
C ILE A 104 1.16 -16.51 -7.26
N ALA A 105 0.44 -17.44 -6.66
CA ALA A 105 -1.01 -17.33 -6.50
C ALA A 105 -1.40 -16.12 -5.64
N ALA A 106 -0.71 -15.90 -4.52
CA ALA A 106 -0.91 -14.73 -3.66
C ALA A 106 -0.70 -13.42 -4.42
N ALA A 107 0.39 -13.30 -5.19
CA ALA A 107 0.68 -12.15 -6.04
C ALA A 107 -0.42 -11.89 -7.08
N LEU A 108 -0.90 -12.94 -7.77
CA LEU A 108 -1.94 -12.83 -8.78
C LEU A 108 -3.30 -12.43 -8.19
N LEU A 109 -3.60 -12.85 -6.97
CA LEU A 109 -4.87 -12.60 -6.30
C LEU A 109 -4.89 -11.28 -5.51
N THR A 110 -3.75 -10.62 -5.32
CA THR A 110 -3.64 -9.39 -4.53
C THR A 110 -3.94 -8.15 -5.37
N ARG A 111 -4.61 -7.18 -4.73
CA ARG A 111 -4.88 -5.86 -5.31
C ARG A 111 -3.58 -5.09 -5.53
N THR A 112 -3.54 -4.30 -6.60
CA THR A 112 -2.35 -3.50 -6.95
C THR A 112 -2.38 -2.07 -6.40
N THR A 113 -3.47 -1.69 -5.74
CA THR A 113 -3.66 -0.37 -5.13
C THR A 113 -3.85 -0.55 -3.63
N PRO A 114 -3.03 0.07 -2.78
CA PRO A 114 -3.25 0.11 -1.34
C PRO A 114 -4.65 0.64 -1.02
N GLY A 115 -5.31 0.07 -0.01
CA GLY A 115 -6.54 0.63 0.50
C GLY A 115 -6.25 2.03 1.01
N SER A 116 -6.84 3.08 0.41
CA SER A 116 -6.88 4.36 1.10
C SER A 116 -7.61 4.09 2.43
N THR A 117 -6.95 4.36 3.55
CA THR A 117 -7.61 4.56 4.84
C THR A 117 -8.35 5.89 4.75
N ARG A 118 -9.36 5.94 3.89
CA ARG A 118 -10.39 6.94 4.01
C ARG A 118 -11.11 6.53 5.29
N ALA A 119 -10.81 7.23 6.37
CA ALA A 119 -11.70 7.26 7.49
C ALA A 119 -13.06 7.64 6.90
N ASP A 120 -13.93 6.67 6.71
CA ASP A 120 -15.35 6.90 6.60
C ASP A 120 -15.79 7.46 7.95
N ASN A 121 -15.53 8.75 8.15
CA ASN A 121 -16.34 9.55 9.04
C ASN A 121 -17.74 9.47 8.45
N GLY A 122 -18.49 8.50 8.96
CA GLY A 122 -19.88 8.30 8.64
C GLY A 122 -20.66 9.58 8.93
N SER A 123 -20.73 10.41 7.91
CA SER A 123 -21.83 11.31 7.71
C SER A 123 -22.78 10.60 6.76
N ALA A 124 -23.53 9.66 7.34
CA ALA A 124 -24.81 9.29 6.78
C ALA A 124 -25.69 10.53 6.87
N VAL A 125 -25.58 11.38 5.86
CA VAL A 125 -26.63 12.35 5.56
C VAL A 125 -27.74 11.54 4.92
N THR A 126 -28.61 10.99 5.75
CA THR A 126 -29.98 10.67 5.39
C THR A 126 -30.68 12.01 5.12
N GLY A 127 -30.63 12.43 3.87
CA GLY A 127 -31.35 13.57 3.34
C GLY A 127 -32.15 13.11 2.14
N ALA A 128 -33.24 12.40 2.38
CA ALA A 128 -34.36 12.46 1.47
C ALA A 128 -34.95 13.88 1.62
N GLY A 129 -34.78 14.73 0.64
CA GLY A 129 -35.25 16.12 0.67
C GLY A 129 -35.14 16.71 -0.72
N MET A 130 -36.20 16.56 -1.46
CA MET A 130 -36.79 17.43 -2.48
C MET A 130 -35.86 18.45 -3.17
N VAL A 131 -35.78 18.25 -4.47
CA VAL A 131 -35.44 19.27 -5.45
C VAL A 131 -36.40 20.45 -5.33
N GLU A 132 -35.93 21.59 -4.84
CA GLU A 132 -36.57 22.86 -5.03
C GLU A 132 -35.64 23.78 -5.82
N SER A 133 -36.02 24.00 -7.06
CA SER A 133 -35.50 25.05 -7.91
C SER A 133 -35.90 26.38 -7.30
N GLY A 134 -34.99 27.09 -6.69
CA GLY A 134 -35.22 28.41 -6.08
C GLY A 134 -34.03 29.32 -6.32
N ALA A 135 -34.26 30.22 -7.27
CA ALA A 135 -33.79 31.58 -7.40
C ALA A 135 -32.55 32.00 -6.55
N TRP A 136 -31.49 32.32 -7.27
CA TRP A 136 -30.37 33.11 -6.78
C TRP A 136 -30.85 34.51 -6.41
N SER A 137 -31.18 34.75 -5.14
CA SER A 137 -31.31 36.10 -4.63
C SER A 137 -29.92 36.72 -4.52
N GLN A 138 -29.71 37.74 -5.34
CA GLN A 138 -28.58 38.66 -5.23
C GLN A 138 -28.64 39.32 -3.84
N GLN A 139 -27.82 38.93 -2.91
CA GLN A 139 -27.59 39.68 -1.69
C GLN A 139 -26.70 40.88 -2.07
N SER A 140 -27.34 42.05 -2.13
CA SER A 140 -26.74 43.36 -2.32
C SER A 140 -25.64 43.58 -1.25
N MET A 141 -24.43 43.83 -1.70
CA MET A 141 -23.35 44.32 -0.87
C MET A 141 -23.71 45.72 -0.32
N PRO A 142 -23.47 46.00 0.96
CA PRO A 142 -23.59 47.36 1.46
C PRO A 142 -22.51 48.25 0.82
N ALA A 143 -22.95 49.40 0.35
CA ALA A 143 -22.11 50.42 -0.26
C ALA A 143 -20.98 50.83 0.71
N ALA A 144 -19.75 50.83 0.22
CA ALA A 144 -18.62 51.42 0.92
C ALA A 144 -18.87 52.89 1.18
N SER A 145 -18.83 53.27 2.47
CA SER A 145 -18.90 54.63 2.93
C SER A 145 -17.82 55.47 2.29
N ALA A 146 -18.24 56.52 1.56
CA ALA A 146 -17.36 57.48 0.98
C ALA A 146 -16.58 58.23 2.11
N VAL A 147 -15.26 58.14 2.04
CA VAL A 147 -14.36 58.95 2.86
C VAL A 147 -14.39 60.37 2.29
N GLU A 148 -14.92 61.30 3.05
CA GLU A 148 -14.83 62.75 2.69
C GLU A 148 -13.38 63.23 2.63
N PRO A 149 -13.02 64.03 1.63
CA PRO A 149 -11.72 64.66 1.58
C PRO A 149 -11.58 65.78 2.59
N VAL A 150 -10.54 65.69 3.42
CA VAL A 150 -10.16 66.76 4.36
C VAL A 150 -9.75 68.03 3.57
N ARG A 151 -10.44 69.14 3.79
CA ARG A 151 -10.09 70.46 3.26
C ARG A 151 -8.85 70.99 3.96
N PRO A 152 -7.88 71.53 3.22
CA PRO A 152 -6.77 72.26 3.87
C PRO A 152 -7.25 73.57 4.42
N GLY A 153 -6.99 73.77 5.70
CA GLY A 153 -7.27 75.04 6.38
C GLY A 153 -6.40 76.18 5.85
N VAL A 154 -7.07 77.25 5.48
CA VAL A 154 -6.42 78.52 5.09
C VAL A 154 -5.92 79.15 6.40
N GLY A 155 -4.63 79.32 6.58
CA GLY A 155 -4.02 80.07 7.64
C GLY A 155 -4.16 81.55 7.39
N GLU A 156 -4.94 82.21 8.23
CA GLU A 156 -4.89 83.65 8.32
C GLU A 156 -3.72 84.08 9.16
N GLY A 157 -2.92 84.94 8.60
CA GLY A 157 -1.86 85.64 9.27
C GLY A 157 -2.38 86.78 10.12
N VAL A 158 -1.72 87.00 11.22
CA VAL A 158 -1.76 88.26 11.98
C VAL A 158 -0.36 88.59 12.45
N MET A 159 0.12 89.66 11.99
CA MET A 159 1.17 90.66 12.47
C MET A 159 2.30 90.14 13.39
#